data_ae7cbd2b4c15ae3f284a68a215d1d7ad
#
_entry.id   ae7cbd2b4c15ae3f284a68a215d1d7ad
#
_cell.length_a   1.000
_cell.length_b   1.000
_cell.length_c   1.000
_cell.angle_alpha   90.00
_cell.angle_beta   90.00
_cell.angle_gamma   90.00
#
_symmetry.space_group_name_H-M   'P 1'
#
loop_
_entity.id
_entity.type
_entity.pdbx_description
1 polymer ?
#
loop_
_entity_poly.entity_id
_entity_poly.type
_entity_poly.pdbx_seq_one_letter_code
_entity_poly.pdbx_strand_id
1 'polypeptide(L)'
;MFDNTKKLTKNKKYTQAELFKMVLENEDLRKKTEALFALDFKELSSVKDEYPDYEFNIDGKVFAEDGGAGVYVLLEDGSIGFVCFDSPLECGRIAENLVEWFELLLNCANFWWNYANREYLENFEMLEKEVEKAEPEGREDFEDAYGDDMPSYLELQKELSEKLDIKIYDNIAKDVLQRFFKTAEREPKFITKYVPDNEIAKDLIKELGR
;
A
#
# COMPACT_ATOMS: atom_id res chain seq x y z
N MET A 1 -9.02 -13.49 -14.99
CA MET A 1 -9.86 -14.51 -14.30
C MET A 1 -9.09 -14.95 -13.07
N PHE A 2 -9.51 -14.47 -11.89
CA PHE A 2 -8.76 -14.72 -10.65
C PHE A 2 -9.11 -16.12 -10.14
N ASP A 3 -8.22 -17.07 -10.31
CA ASP A 3 -8.31 -18.37 -9.64
C ASP A 3 -7.04 -18.57 -8.79
N ASN A 4 -7.07 -18.06 -7.57
CA ASN A 4 -6.10 -18.36 -6.54
C ASN A 4 -6.81 -18.70 -5.22
N THR A 5 -7.49 -19.84 -5.23
CA THR A 5 -8.22 -20.42 -4.08
C THR A 5 -7.33 -21.19 -3.11
N LYS A 6 -6.12 -20.71 -2.77
CA LYS A 6 -5.28 -21.40 -1.78
C LYS A 6 -4.65 -20.46 -0.76
N LYS A 7 -5.45 -20.10 0.23
CA LYS A 7 -5.23 -19.94 1.67
C LYS A 7 -6.36 -19.12 2.28
N LEU A 8 -7.52 -19.76 2.44
CA LEU A 8 -8.60 -19.25 3.29
C LEU A 8 -8.10 -19.30 4.74
N THR A 9 -7.80 -18.16 5.32
CA THR A 9 -7.74 -18.02 6.76
C THR A 9 -9.16 -18.17 7.30
N LYS A 10 -9.36 -19.15 8.14
CA LYS A 10 -10.64 -19.47 8.81
C LYS A 10 -11.10 -18.24 9.61
N ASN A 11 -12.00 -17.45 9.11
CA ASN A 11 -12.84 -16.42 9.74
C ASN A 11 -13.02 -15.13 8.92
N LYS A 12 -12.73 -15.12 7.61
CA LYS A 12 -12.97 -13.93 6.78
C LYS A 12 -14.27 -14.09 5.99
N LYS A 13 -15.15 -13.10 6.12
CA LYS A 13 -16.49 -13.09 5.50
C LYS A 13 -16.41 -12.97 3.97
N TYR A 14 -15.33 -12.36 3.45
CA TYR A 14 -15.16 -12.03 2.04
C TYR A 14 -13.87 -12.62 1.46
N THR A 15 -13.91 -13.01 0.19
CA THR A 15 -12.69 -13.24 -0.61
C THR A 15 -12.05 -11.89 -0.98
N GLN A 16 -10.77 -11.90 -1.38
CA GLN A 16 -10.08 -10.69 -1.83
C GLN A 16 -10.81 -10.00 -2.99
N ALA A 17 -11.32 -10.78 -3.94
CA ALA A 17 -12.06 -10.24 -5.08
C ALA A 17 -13.40 -9.61 -4.68
N GLU A 18 -14.13 -10.23 -3.72
CA GLU A 18 -15.37 -9.67 -3.18
C GLU A 18 -15.11 -8.39 -2.40
N LEU A 19 -14.05 -8.35 -1.60
CA LEU A 19 -13.66 -7.19 -0.82
C LEU A 19 -13.34 -5.99 -1.75
N PHE A 20 -12.52 -6.22 -2.77
CA PHE A 20 -12.16 -5.18 -3.73
C PHE A 20 -13.37 -4.69 -4.53
N LYS A 21 -14.20 -5.63 -5.01
CA LYS A 21 -15.44 -5.32 -5.71
C LYS A 21 -16.40 -4.49 -4.85
N MET A 22 -16.55 -4.85 -3.58
CA MET A 22 -17.42 -4.15 -2.63
C MET A 22 -17.01 -2.68 -2.45
N VAL A 23 -15.71 -2.41 -2.36
CA VAL A 23 -15.21 -1.03 -2.27
C VAL A 23 -15.47 -0.28 -3.57
N LEU A 24 -15.15 -0.86 -4.74
CA LEU A 24 -15.27 -0.18 -6.02
C LEU A 24 -16.72 0.08 -6.46
N GLU A 25 -17.66 -0.82 -6.15
CA GLU A 25 -19.07 -0.70 -6.55
C GLU A 25 -19.91 0.16 -5.59
N ASN A 26 -19.41 0.48 -4.41
CA ASN A 26 -20.09 1.34 -3.43
C ASN A 26 -19.39 2.70 -3.33
N GLU A 27 -19.99 3.73 -3.94
CA GLU A 27 -19.41 5.07 -4.03
C GLU A 27 -19.11 5.69 -2.64
N ASP A 28 -20.02 5.56 -1.65
CA ASP A 28 -19.79 6.04 -0.29
C ASP A 28 -18.62 5.33 0.39
N LEU A 29 -18.60 4.00 0.29
CA LEU A 29 -17.52 3.19 0.85
C LEU A 29 -16.18 3.48 0.17
N ARG A 30 -16.18 3.61 -1.14
CA ARG A 30 -15.01 3.97 -1.93
C ARG A 30 -14.45 5.32 -1.49
N LYS A 31 -15.29 6.37 -1.47
CA LYS A 31 -14.87 7.72 -1.05
C LYS A 31 -14.27 7.75 0.36
N LYS A 32 -14.89 7.04 1.30
CA LYS A 32 -14.39 6.92 2.67
C LYS A 32 -13.07 6.18 2.76
N THR A 33 -12.91 5.11 1.97
CA THR A 33 -11.67 4.33 1.92
C THR A 33 -10.54 5.16 1.28
N GLU A 34 -10.82 5.85 0.19
CA GLU A 34 -9.87 6.74 -0.49
C GLU A 34 -9.41 7.86 0.45
N ALA A 35 -10.33 8.47 1.19
CA ALA A 35 -10.00 9.52 2.17
C ALA A 35 -9.11 8.98 3.30
N LEU A 36 -9.50 7.86 3.94
CA LEU A 36 -8.73 7.32 5.07
C LEU A 36 -7.35 6.82 4.65
N PHE A 37 -7.21 6.29 3.44
CA PHE A 37 -5.97 5.70 2.94
C PHE A 37 -5.10 6.70 2.15
N ALA A 38 -5.59 7.92 1.94
CA ALA A 38 -4.95 8.94 1.13
C ALA A 38 -4.54 8.41 -0.27
N LEU A 39 -5.48 7.80 -0.97
CA LEU A 39 -5.26 7.21 -2.30
C LEU A 39 -6.50 7.35 -3.19
N ASP A 40 -6.33 7.12 -4.48
CA ASP A 40 -7.40 6.99 -5.47
C ASP A 40 -7.38 5.60 -6.10
N PHE A 41 -8.52 4.89 -6.07
CA PHE A 41 -8.66 3.63 -6.78
C PHE A 41 -8.77 3.85 -8.28
N LYS A 42 -8.08 3.00 -9.06
CA LYS A 42 -8.06 3.01 -10.53
C LYS A 42 -8.68 1.75 -11.12
N GLU A 43 -9.05 1.83 -12.41
CA GLU A 43 -9.29 0.63 -13.20
C GLU A 43 -8.00 -0.18 -13.31
N LEU A 44 -8.13 -1.51 -13.24
CA LEU A 44 -6.99 -2.41 -13.33
C LEU A 44 -6.30 -2.32 -14.69
N SER A 45 -5.07 -1.87 -14.72
CA SER A 45 -4.24 -1.75 -15.91
C SER A 45 -2.88 -2.43 -15.70
N SER A 46 -2.24 -2.86 -16.78
CA SER A 46 -0.89 -3.43 -16.70
C SER A 46 0.12 -2.37 -16.25
N VAL A 47 0.92 -2.66 -15.22
CA VAL A 47 1.96 -1.74 -14.78
C VAL A 47 2.99 -1.44 -15.87
N LYS A 48 3.24 -2.38 -16.78
CA LYS A 48 4.16 -2.21 -17.92
C LYS A 48 3.58 -1.30 -19.00
N ASP A 49 2.26 -1.34 -19.19
CA ASP A 49 1.59 -0.51 -20.20
C ASP A 49 1.44 0.95 -19.71
N GLU A 50 1.21 1.15 -18.42
CA GLU A 50 1.13 2.50 -17.83
C GLU A 50 2.51 3.16 -17.69
N TYR A 51 3.54 2.37 -17.39
CA TYR A 51 4.90 2.88 -17.12
C TYR A 51 5.94 2.23 -18.05
N PRO A 52 5.87 2.49 -19.38
CA PRO A 52 6.70 1.82 -20.38
C PRO A 52 8.19 2.12 -20.26
N ASP A 53 8.56 3.22 -19.60
CA ASP A 53 9.96 3.60 -19.33
C ASP A 53 10.58 2.81 -18.16
N TYR A 54 9.83 1.88 -17.55
CA TYR A 54 10.30 1.09 -16.42
C TYR A 54 10.23 -0.41 -16.71
N GLU A 55 11.30 -1.11 -16.36
CA GLU A 55 11.34 -2.57 -16.35
C GLU A 55 10.99 -3.10 -14.96
N PHE A 56 10.00 -3.98 -14.88
CA PHE A 56 9.58 -4.65 -13.65
C PHE A 56 9.97 -6.13 -13.71
N ASN A 57 10.60 -6.64 -12.64
CA ASN A 57 10.98 -8.05 -12.57
C ASN A 57 9.80 -9.00 -12.30
N ILE A 58 8.70 -8.49 -11.78
CA ILE A 58 7.44 -9.21 -11.56
C ILE A 58 6.34 -8.40 -12.23
N ASP A 59 5.47 -9.07 -12.98
CA ASP A 59 4.34 -8.41 -13.61
C ASP A 59 3.21 -8.17 -12.63
N GLY A 60 2.32 -7.23 -12.96
CA GLY A 60 1.21 -6.89 -12.11
C GLY A 60 0.26 -5.89 -12.72
N LYS A 61 -0.77 -5.56 -11.96
CA LYS A 61 -1.78 -4.57 -12.34
C LYS A 61 -1.85 -3.44 -11.34
N VAL A 62 -1.72 -2.21 -11.81
CA VAL A 62 -2.01 -1.02 -11.02
C VAL A 62 -3.49 -1.02 -10.67
N PHE A 63 -3.83 -0.72 -9.43
CA PHE A 63 -5.20 -0.67 -8.95
C PHE A 63 -5.52 0.55 -8.08
N ALA A 64 -4.50 1.25 -7.59
CA ALA A 64 -4.64 2.50 -6.86
C ALA A 64 -3.35 3.33 -6.99
N GLU A 65 -3.48 4.63 -6.78
CA GLU A 65 -2.35 5.57 -6.69
C GLU A 65 -2.50 6.42 -5.42
N ASP A 66 -1.39 6.80 -4.80
CA ASP A 66 -1.42 7.78 -3.72
C ASP A 66 -1.50 9.21 -4.28
N GLY A 67 -1.66 10.19 -3.40
CA GLY A 67 -1.73 11.60 -3.80
C GLY A 67 -0.41 12.20 -4.31
N GLY A 68 0.66 11.39 -4.39
CA GLY A 68 2.00 11.72 -4.88
C GLY A 68 2.35 10.99 -6.17
N ALA A 69 3.53 10.38 -6.20
CA ALA A 69 4.06 9.64 -7.34
C ALA A 69 4.03 8.11 -7.13
N GLY A 70 3.28 7.64 -6.14
CA GLY A 70 3.23 6.23 -5.76
C GLY A 70 2.04 5.49 -6.36
N VAL A 71 2.27 4.23 -6.75
CA VAL A 71 1.21 3.35 -7.24
C VAL A 71 1.21 2.01 -6.52
N TYR A 72 0.03 1.46 -6.29
CA TYR A 72 -0.18 0.14 -5.73
C TYR A 72 -0.43 -0.87 -6.85
N VAL A 73 0.32 -1.95 -6.81
CA VAL A 73 0.34 -2.98 -7.87
C VAL A 73 -0.07 -4.33 -7.29
N LEU A 74 -1.13 -4.92 -7.82
CA LEU A 74 -1.47 -6.31 -7.58
C LEU A 74 -0.55 -7.19 -8.43
N LEU A 75 0.42 -7.84 -7.81
CA LEU A 75 1.41 -8.68 -8.47
C LEU A 75 0.82 -10.03 -8.90
N GLU A 76 1.44 -10.69 -9.88
CA GLU A 76 0.98 -11.99 -10.40
C GLU A 76 0.87 -13.08 -9.34
N ASP A 77 1.69 -13.02 -8.28
CA ASP A 77 1.65 -13.98 -7.17
C ASP A 77 0.57 -13.66 -6.12
N GLY A 78 -0.22 -12.62 -6.34
CA GLY A 78 -1.30 -12.16 -5.47
C GLY A 78 -0.86 -11.25 -4.32
N SER A 79 0.43 -10.96 -4.19
CA SER A 79 0.94 -9.98 -3.24
C SER A 79 0.74 -8.55 -3.76
N ILE A 80 0.84 -7.58 -2.86
CA ILE A 80 0.75 -6.16 -3.20
C ILE A 80 2.13 -5.54 -3.19
N GLY A 81 2.49 -4.92 -4.31
CA GLY A 81 3.66 -4.07 -4.47
C GLY A 81 3.31 -2.60 -4.38
N PHE A 82 4.31 -1.80 -4.08
CA PHE A 82 4.26 -0.34 -4.17
C PHE A 82 5.46 0.15 -4.97
N VAL A 83 5.24 1.14 -5.82
CA VAL A 83 6.29 1.81 -6.59
C VAL A 83 6.11 3.31 -6.43
N CYS A 84 7.14 3.99 -5.96
CA CYS A 84 7.21 5.45 -5.96
C CYS A 84 8.19 5.86 -7.07
N PHE A 85 7.70 6.64 -8.04
CA PHE A 85 8.46 7.06 -9.21
C PHE A 85 9.27 8.34 -8.97
N ASP A 86 9.21 8.90 -7.75
CA ASP A 86 10.06 10.01 -7.35
C ASP A 86 11.54 9.61 -7.24
N SER A 87 12.40 10.59 -7.09
CA SER A 87 13.85 10.36 -6.92
C SER A 87 14.21 10.47 -5.43
N PRO A 88 14.71 9.38 -4.81
CA PRO A 88 15.08 8.11 -5.44
C PRO A 88 13.86 7.22 -5.76
N LEU A 89 13.95 6.47 -6.86
CA LEU A 89 12.95 5.45 -7.22
C LEU A 89 12.90 4.36 -6.15
N GLU A 90 11.72 4.18 -5.56
CA GLU A 90 11.47 3.17 -4.52
C GLU A 90 10.49 2.13 -5.00
N CYS A 91 10.74 0.86 -4.67
CA CYS A 91 9.90 -0.24 -5.07
C CYS A 91 10.02 -1.41 -4.09
N GLY A 92 8.90 -2.04 -3.77
CA GLY A 92 8.91 -3.20 -2.88
C GLY A 92 7.54 -3.86 -2.71
N ARG A 93 7.54 -5.06 -2.14
CA ARG A 93 6.31 -5.67 -1.65
C ARG A 93 5.93 -5.08 -0.30
N ILE A 94 4.65 -4.83 -0.10
CA ILE A 94 4.13 -4.23 1.14
C ILE A 94 3.10 -5.11 1.86
N ALA A 95 2.44 -6.03 1.14
CA ALA A 95 1.51 -6.98 1.73
C ALA A 95 1.48 -8.31 0.96
N GLU A 96 1.22 -9.43 1.65
CA GLU A 96 1.13 -10.76 1.04
C GLU A 96 -0.14 -10.94 0.21
N ASN A 97 -1.14 -10.10 0.43
CA ASN A 97 -2.42 -10.14 -0.23
C ASN A 97 -3.22 -8.86 0.03
N LEU A 98 -4.33 -8.69 -0.68
CA LEU A 98 -5.17 -7.50 -0.59
C LEU A 98 -5.75 -7.28 0.83
N VAL A 99 -6.06 -8.34 1.57
CA VAL A 99 -6.59 -8.19 2.93
C VAL A 99 -5.54 -7.63 3.88
N GLU A 100 -4.29 -8.13 3.81
CA GLU A 100 -3.18 -7.58 4.60
C GLU A 100 -2.84 -6.15 4.19
N TRP A 101 -3.02 -5.80 2.92
CA TRP A 101 -2.90 -4.43 2.45
C TRP A 101 -3.96 -3.51 3.08
N PHE A 102 -5.24 -3.93 3.10
CA PHE A 102 -6.28 -3.20 3.81
C PHE A 102 -5.99 -3.09 5.31
N GLU A 103 -5.50 -4.17 5.95
CA GLU A 103 -5.11 -4.14 7.36
C GLU A 103 -3.96 -3.16 7.60
N LEU A 104 -2.97 -3.09 6.71
CA LEU A 104 -1.85 -2.15 6.79
C LEU A 104 -2.35 -0.70 6.74
N LEU A 105 -3.14 -0.35 5.74
CA LEU A 105 -3.63 1.02 5.54
C LEU A 105 -4.64 1.43 6.61
N LEU A 106 -5.54 0.53 7.01
CA LEU A 106 -6.55 0.82 8.03
C LEU A 106 -5.95 1.09 9.41
N ASN A 107 -4.81 0.50 9.71
CA ASN A 107 -4.20 0.59 11.04
C ASN A 107 -3.08 1.64 11.16
N CYS A 108 -2.57 2.20 10.06
CA CYS A 108 -1.48 3.16 10.07
C CYS A 108 -1.98 4.57 9.75
N ALA A 109 -2.40 5.34 10.75
CA ALA A 109 -2.84 6.72 10.58
C ALA A 109 -1.72 7.65 10.09
N ASN A 110 -0.49 7.39 10.54
CA ASN A 110 0.70 8.14 10.09
C ASN A 110 1.32 7.55 8.82
N PHE A 111 0.54 6.87 7.99
CA PHE A 111 0.94 6.21 6.76
C PHE A 111 2.07 5.18 6.91
N TRP A 112 1.93 4.02 6.32
CA TRP A 112 2.86 2.90 6.43
C TRP A 112 4.29 3.21 5.94
N TRP A 113 4.44 4.08 4.94
CA TRP A 113 5.76 4.44 4.38
C TRP A 113 6.65 5.21 5.36
N ASN A 114 6.08 5.94 6.34
CA ASN A 114 6.84 6.59 7.41
C ASN A 114 7.53 5.58 8.32
N TYR A 115 7.05 4.34 8.36
CA TYR A 115 7.65 3.23 9.09
C TYR A 115 8.55 2.35 8.21
N ALA A 116 8.65 2.59 6.89
CA ALA A 116 9.45 1.79 5.96
C ALA A 116 10.96 2.08 6.08
N ASN A 117 11.50 2.02 7.28
CA ASN A 117 12.90 2.25 7.59
C ASN A 117 13.57 0.95 8.06
N ARG A 118 14.75 0.66 7.51
CA ARG A 118 15.53 -0.52 7.86
C ARG A 118 15.93 -0.56 9.35
N GLU A 119 16.15 0.59 9.98
CA GLU A 119 16.48 0.66 11.40
C GLU A 119 15.35 0.08 12.27
N TYR A 120 14.11 0.25 11.89
CA TYR A 120 12.95 -0.31 12.59
C TYR A 120 12.86 -1.84 12.45
N LEU A 121 13.28 -2.38 11.30
CA LEU A 121 13.40 -3.83 11.12
C LEU A 121 14.42 -4.45 12.09
N GLU A 122 15.52 -3.75 12.35
CA GLU A 122 16.60 -4.21 13.22
C GLU A 122 16.35 -3.89 14.71
N ASN A 123 15.51 -2.89 15.00
CA ASN A 123 15.22 -2.41 16.35
C ASN A 123 13.72 -2.24 16.60
N PHE A 124 13.09 -3.31 17.04
CA PHE A 124 11.64 -3.34 17.25
C PHE A 124 11.17 -2.37 18.36
N GLU A 125 11.94 -2.19 19.43
CA GLU A 125 11.61 -1.24 20.51
C GLU A 125 11.58 0.22 19.98
N MET A 126 12.46 0.54 19.04
CA MET A 126 12.45 1.84 18.37
C MET A 126 11.18 2.03 17.51
N LEU A 127 10.77 0.98 16.79
CA LEU A 127 9.52 1.00 16.03
C LEU A 127 8.29 1.22 16.93
N GLU A 128 8.20 0.49 18.05
CA GLU A 128 7.07 0.64 18.99
C GLU A 128 6.97 2.09 19.50
N LYS A 129 8.09 2.70 19.90
CA LYS A 129 8.12 4.10 20.35
C LYS A 129 7.73 5.08 19.24
N GLU A 130 8.16 4.84 18.01
CA GLU A 130 7.77 5.70 16.89
C GLU A 130 6.28 5.59 16.58
N VAL A 131 5.73 4.39 16.59
CA VAL A 131 4.28 4.19 16.41
C VAL A 131 3.48 4.89 17.50
N GLU A 132 3.87 4.73 18.78
CA GLU A 132 3.19 5.41 19.91
C GLU A 132 3.17 6.93 19.75
N LYS A 133 4.22 7.50 19.20
CA LYS A 133 4.35 8.94 18.98
C LYS A 133 3.60 9.41 17.72
N ALA A 134 3.82 8.73 16.59
CA ALA A 134 3.41 9.21 15.27
C ALA A 134 1.93 8.93 14.95
N GLU A 135 1.34 7.86 15.47
CA GLU A 135 -0.06 7.53 15.20
C GLU A 135 -1.07 8.59 15.67
N PRO A 136 -0.91 9.20 16.87
CA PRO A 136 -1.76 10.35 17.25
C PRO A 136 -1.62 11.55 16.32
N GLU A 137 -0.39 11.88 15.89
CA GLU A 137 -0.12 12.98 14.95
C GLU A 137 -0.81 12.73 13.60
N GLY A 138 -0.71 11.52 13.04
CA GLY A 138 -1.38 11.16 11.79
C GLY A 138 -2.92 11.24 11.85
N ARG A 139 -3.51 11.00 13.03
CA ARG A 139 -4.96 11.21 13.23
C ARG A 139 -5.32 12.68 13.26
N GLU A 140 -4.53 13.51 13.91
CA GLU A 140 -4.73 14.97 13.95
C GLU A 140 -4.58 15.53 12.52
N ASP A 141 -3.60 15.11 11.74
CA ASP A 141 -3.40 15.51 10.35
C ASP A 141 -4.63 15.16 9.47
N PHE A 142 -5.23 13.99 9.69
CA PHE A 142 -6.46 13.60 9.00
C PHE A 142 -7.64 14.52 9.38
N GLU A 143 -7.84 14.79 10.68
CA GLU A 143 -8.90 15.66 11.17
C GLU A 143 -8.73 17.10 10.65
N ASP A 144 -7.49 17.59 10.58
CA ASP A 144 -7.18 18.91 10.02
C ASP A 144 -7.43 18.98 8.50
N ALA A 145 -7.15 17.90 7.77
CA ALA A 145 -7.32 17.86 6.33
C ALA A 145 -8.79 17.80 5.89
N TYR A 146 -9.63 17.08 6.61
CA TYR A 146 -11.01 16.82 6.22
C TYR A 146 -12.05 17.60 7.03
N GLY A 147 -11.75 18.03 8.26
CA GLY A 147 -12.64 18.79 9.13
C GLY A 147 -14.03 18.14 9.24
N ASP A 148 -15.07 18.96 9.03
CA ASP A 148 -16.48 18.51 9.10
C ASP A 148 -16.95 17.72 7.85
N ASP A 149 -16.13 17.58 6.81
CA ASP A 149 -16.50 16.90 5.57
C ASP A 149 -16.47 15.36 5.68
N MET A 150 -15.78 14.83 6.69
CA MET A 150 -15.68 13.41 7.00
C MET A 150 -15.92 13.14 8.49
N PRO A 151 -16.35 11.91 8.87
CA PRO A 151 -16.29 11.47 10.25
C PRO A 151 -14.85 11.56 10.80
N SER A 152 -14.69 11.64 12.12
CA SER A 152 -13.36 11.56 12.71
C SER A 152 -12.59 10.30 12.27
N TYR A 153 -11.25 10.37 12.30
CA TYR A 153 -10.42 9.23 11.90
C TYR A 153 -10.87 7.91 12.56
N LEU A 154 -11.08 7.93 13.88
CA LEU A 154 -11.44 6.72 14.63
C LEU A 154 -12.84 6.20 14.31
N GLU A 155 -13.81 7.09 14.05
CA GLU A 155 -15.15 6.70 13.62
C GLU A 155 -15.11 6.08 12.23
N LEU A 156 -14.38 6.68 11.31
CA LEU A 156 -14.22 6.18 9.95
C LEU A 156 -13.45 4.85 9.91
N GLN A 157 -12.36 4.73 10.67
CA GLN A 157 -11.60 3.50 10.83
C GLN A 157 -12.50 2.36 11.34
N LYS A 158 -13.31 2.63 12.35
CA LYS A 158 -14.27 1.65 12.89
C LYS A 158 -15.34 1.27 11.87
N GLU A 159 -15.93 2.25 11.18
CA GLU A 159 -16.93 2.00 10.14
C GLU A 159 -16.38 1.11 9.03
N LEU A 160 -15.18 1.42 8.52
CA LEU A 160 -14.52 0.63 7.48
C LEU A 160 -14.15 -0.78 7.98
N SER A 161 -13.64 -0.89 9.21
CA SER A 161 -13.36 -2.18 9.83
C SER A 161 -14.59 -3.09 9.85
N GLU A 162 -15.74 -2.56 10.29
CA GLU A 162 -16.99 -3.32 10.37
C GLU A 162 -17.56 -3.70 8.99
N LYS A 163 -17.53 -2.75 8.03
CA LYS A 163 -18.05 -2.97 6.67
C LYS A 163 -17.20 -3.94 5.86
N LEU A 164 -15.88 -3.81 5.97
CA LEU A 164 -14.91 -4.60 5.20
C LEU A 164 -14.50 -5.91 5.90
N ASP A 165 -14.93 -6.14 7.15
CA ASP A 165 -14.49 -7.25 7.99
C ASP A 165 -12.95 -7.27 8.15
N ILE A 166 -12.35 -6.09 8.31
CA ILE A 166 -10.91 -5.86 8.47
C ILE A 166 -10.62 -5.53 9.93
N LYS A 167 -9.60 -6.18 10.49
CA LYS A 167 -9.28 -6.07 11.90
C LYS A 167 -8.54 -4.78 12.24
N ILE A 168 -8.95 -4.10 13.31
CA ILE A 168 -8.17 -3.08 14.00
C ILE A 168 -7.32 -3.78 15.07
N TYR A 169 -6.04 -3.44 15.16
CA TYR A 169 -5.07 -4.04 16.06
C TYR A 169 -4.63 -3.06 17.14
N ASP A 170 -4.51 -3.57 18.37
CA ASP A 170 -4.04 -2.75 19.51
C ASP A 170 -2.53 -2.46 19.42
N ASN A 171 -1.75 -3.39 18.89
CA ASN A 171 -0.30 -3.22 18.72
C ASN A 171 0.05 -3.23 17.22
N ILE A 172 0.03 -2.03 16.61
CA ILE A 172 0.30 -1.82 15.18
C ILE A 172 1.73 -2.29 14.83
N ALA A 173 2.72 -1.94 15.64
CA ALA A 173 4.12 -2.33 15.42
C ALA A 173 4.27 -3.85 15.30
N LYS A 174 3.68 -4.60 16.23
CA LYS A 174 3.79 -6.06 16.29
C LYS A 174 2.88 -6.78 15.30
N ASP A 175 1.61 -6.37 15.23
CA ASP A 175 0.59 -7.17 14.54
C ASP A 175 0.43 -6.78 13.07
N VAL A 176 0.90 -5.57 12.68
CA VAL A 176 0.78 -5.03 11.32
C VAL A 176 2.15 -4.83 10.70
N LEU A 177 3.00 -3.98 11.28
CA LEU A 177 4.28 -3.59 10.68
C LEU A 177 5.31 -4.72 10.63
N GLN A 178 5.32 -5.66 11.57
CA GLN A 178 6.16 -6.86 11.44
C GLN A 178 5.79 -7.71 10.22
N ARG A 179 4.50 -7.80 9.87
CA ARG A 179 4.08 -8.50 8.64
C ARG A 179 4.52 -7.75 7.40
N PHE A 180 4.37 -6.43 7.39
CA PHE A 180 4.88 -5.58 6.32
C PHE A 180 6.38 -5.81 6.10
N PHE A 181 7.22 -5.71 7.12
CA PHE A 181 8.66 -5.96 6.99
C PHE A 181 8.98 -7.36 6.49
N LYS A 182 8.29 -8.38 7.01
CA LYS A 182 8.47 -9.76 6.54
C LYS A 182 8.15 -9.91 5.06
N THR A 183 7.12 -9.25 4.59
CA THR A 183 6.72 -9.26 3.17
C THR A 183 7.72 -8.50 2.31
N ALA A 184 8.22 -7.36 2.79
CA ALA A 184 9.25 -6.57 2.10
C ALA A 184 10.58 -7.34 1.93
N GLU A 185 10.90 -8.24 2.86
CA GLU A 185 12.09 -9.09 2.80
C GLU A 185 11.90 -10.37 1.97
N ARG A 186 10.67 -10.70 1.52
CA ARG A 186 10.37 -11.93 0.76
C ARG A 186 11.03 -11.94 -0.61
N GLU A 187 11.69 -13.07 -0.92
CA GLU A 187 12.25 -13.30 -2.25
C GLU A 187 11.25 -13.99 -3.22
N PRO A 188 11.33 -13.75 -4.54
CA PRO A 188 12.12 -12.68 -5.15
C PRO A 188 11.56 -11.30 -4.75
N LYS A 189 12.43 -10.33 -4.46
CA LYS A 189 12.00 -8.95 -4.20
C LYS A 189 11.29 -8.38 -5.42
N PHE A 190 10.27 -7.54 -5.20
CA PHE A 190 9.70 -6.76 -6.27
C PHE A 190 10.58 -5.52 -6.48
N ILE A 191 11.14 -5.40 -7.67
CA ILE A 191 12.06 -4.32 -8.03
C ILE A 191 11.71 -3.77 -9.41
N THR A 192 12.01 -2.50 -9.60
CA THR A 192 11.89 -1.80 -10.89
C THR A 192 13.16 -1.04 -11.22
N LYS A 193 13.34 -0.78 -12.51
CA LYS A 193 14.48 -0.06 -13.04
C LYS A 193 13.99 0.89 -14.13
N TYR A 194 14.43 2.14 -14.08
CA TYR A 194 14.18 3.10 -15.14
C TYR A 194 14.99 2.76 -16.39
N VAL A 195 14.33 2.62 -17.53
CA VAL A 195 14.93 2.28 -18.85
C VAL A 195 14.23 3.11 -19.93
N PRO A 196 14.57 4.38 -20.06
CA PRO A 196 13.90 5.26 -21.01
C PRO A 196 14.13 4.82 -22.46
N ASP A 197 13.07 4.85 -23.27
CA ASP A 197 13.15 4.57 -24.72
C ASP A 197 13.94 5.62 -25.51
N ASN A 198 14.12 6.78 -24.94
CA ASN A 198 14.75 7.92 -25.58
C ASN A 198 16.26 7.76 -25.65
N GLU A 199 16.84 7.72 -26.87
CA GLU A 199 18.29 7.61 -27.08
C GLU A 199 19.08 8.72 -26.38
N ILE A 200 18.55 9.97 -26.34
CA ILE A 200 19.19 11.09 -25.66
C ILE A 200 19.27 10.84 -24.15
N ALA A 201 18.22 10.31 -23.55
CA ALA A 201 18.21 9.97 -22.13
C ALA A 201 19.16 8.79 -21.83
N LYS A 202 19.23 7.78 -22.72
CA LYS A 202 20.20 6.67 -22.61
C LYS A 202 21.66 7.18 -22.65
N ASP A 203 21.96 8.10 -23.53
CA ASP A 203 23.28 8.69 -23.64
C ASP A 203 23.63 9.52 -22.41
N LEU A 204 22.70 10.35 -21.92
CA LEU A 204 22.90 11.14 -20.69
C LEU A 204 23.10 10.25 -19.45
N ILE A 205 22.33 9.17 -19.30
CA ILE A 205 22.49 8.20 -18.21
C ILE A 205 23.86 7.53 -18.27
N LYS A 206 24.31 7.17 -19.47
CA LYS A 206 25.62 6.57 -19.68
C LYS A 206 26.78 7.53 -19.38
N GLU A 207 26.65 8.82 -19.77
CA GLU A 207 27.62 9.85 -19.46
C GLU A 207 27.71 10.17 -17.97
N LEU A 208 26.58 10.11 -17.26
CA LEU A 208 26.52 10.37 -15.81
C LEU A 208 26.95 9.17 -14.96
N GLY A 209 27.28 8.02 -15.60
CA GLY A 209 27.75 6.80 -14.90
C GLY A 209 26.73 6.14 -14.00
N ARG A 210 25.46 6.30 -14.30
CA ARG A 210 24.32 5.75 -13.55
C ARG A 210 23.72 4.52 -14.21
#